data_7cbb5a98d4051a9e747951590cdb0067
#
_entry.id   7cbb5a98d4051a9e747951590cdb0067
#
_cell.length_a   1.000
_cell.length_b   1.000
_cell.length_c   1.000
_cell.angle_alpha   90.00
_cell.angle_beta   90.00
_cell.angle_gamma   90.00
#
_symmetry.space_group_name_H-M   'P 1'
#
loop_
_entity.id
_entity.type
_entity.pdbx_description
1 polymer ?
#
loop_
_entity_poly.entity_id
_entity_poly.type
_entity_poly.pdbx_seq_one_letter_code
_entity_poly.pdbx_strand_id
1 'polypeptide(L)'
;MSADTWDFWIDRGGTFTDIVARRPDGSLGTDKLLSENPEVYEDAALEAIRRFLGLSRDQPIPAARIGRIKMGTTVATNALLERKGAPTVLVTNAGLADQLRIAYQNRPELFAREIVLPEQLYARVIEATGRVRADGAEETPLDEARLRGDLEAVRAAGLESAAIVFIHGYRHHAMEARAGEIARAAGFAQVSVSHAVSPLMKMVSRGDTTVVDAYLSPILAAYVERIAAAFAGEARHKLMFMQSNGGLTDARLFQGKDAILSGPAGGVVGAAATSRIAGFEHIIGFDMGGTSTDVCHYAGAFERVLNTSISGVRVTAPMMDIHTVAAGGGSILHFDGTRLRVGPDSAGADPGPACYGRGGPLAVTDANVVTGRLRPEFFPAIFGPEAD
;
A
#
# COMPACT_ATOMS: atom_id res chain seq x y z
N MET A 1 -2.40 -11.15 29.68
CA MET A 1 -3.02 -11.72 28.47
C MET A 1 -3.89 -12.88 28.95
N SER A 2 -5.19 -12.93 28.56
CA SER A 2 -6.04 -14.06 28.98
C SER A 2 -5.56 -15.32 28.28
N ALA A 3 -5.57 -16.44 29.00
CA ALA A 3 -5.02 -17.73 28.54
C ALA A 3 -5.75 -18.37 27.35
N ASP A 4 -6.81 -17.73 26.83
CA ASP A 4 -7.72 -18.33 25.82
C ASP A 4 -7.80 -17.56 24.51
N THR A 5 -6.81 -16.72 24.16
CA THR A 5 -6.87 -15.91 22.96
C THR A 5 -5.90 -16.36 21.88
N TRP A 6 -6.34 -16.18 20.63
CA TRP A 6 -5.54 -16.41 19.44
C TRP A 6 -4.85 -15.14 19.00
N ASP A 7 -3.61 -15.23 18.53
CA ASP A 7 -2.92 -14.15 17.83
C ASP A 7 -2.70 -14.57 16.38
N PHE A 8 -2.83 -13.59 15.46
CA PHE A 8 -2.66 -13.82 14.04
C PHE A 8 -1.62 -12.87 13.46
N TRP A 9 -0.78 -13.39 12.59
CA TRP A 9 0.12 -12.65 11.70
C TRP A 9 -0.27 -12.99 10.28
N ILE A 10 -0.61 -11.99 9.49
CA ILE A 10 -1.19 -12.14 8.17
C ILE A 10 -0.41 -11.27 7.20
N ASP A 11 0.10 -11.87 6.14
CA ASP A 11 0.67 -11.13 5.01
C ASP A 11 -0.25 -11.28 3.80
N ARG A 12 -0.97 -10.20 3.47
CA ARG A 12 -1.86 -10.14 2.32
C ARG A 12 -1.08 -9.64 1.11
N GLY A 13 -0.49 -10.55 0.35
CA GLY A 13 0.14 -10.27 -0.94
C GLY A 13 -0.87 -10.06 -2.07
N GLY A 14 -0.38 -9.79 -3.26
CA GLY A 14 -1.22 -9.63 -4.47
C GLY A 14 -1.89 -10.93 -4.92
N THR A 15 -1.19 -12.06 -4.84
CA THR A 15 -1.69 -13.38 -5.29
C THR A 15 -2.12 -14.25 -4.13
N PHE A 16 -1.30 -14.34 -3.10
CA PHE A 16 -1.53 -15.20 -1.93
C PHE A 16 -1.55 -14.38 -0.65
N THR A 17 -2.31 -14.90 0.31
CA THR A 17 -2.31 -14.44 1.69
C THR A 17 -1.77 -15.56 2.57
N ASP A 18 -0.66 -15.27 3.25
CA ASP A 18 -0.01 -16.19 4.17
C ASP A 18 -0.41 -15.86 5.61
N ILE A 19 -0.72 -16.88 6.39
CA ILE A 19 -1.22 -16.73 7.74
C ILE A 19 -0.43 -17.60 8.71
N VAL A 20 0.00 -17.00 9.81
CA VAL A 20 0.47 -17.72 10.99
C VAL A 20 -0.46 -17.43 12.15
N ALA A 21 -0.96 -18.47 12.80
CA ALA A 21 -1.82 -18.36 13.96
C ALA A 21 -1.14 -18.96 15.19
N ARG A 22 -1.14 -18.24 16.31
CA ARG A 22 -0.75 -18.80 17.61
C ARG A 22 -2.01 -19.15 18.40
N ARG A 23 -2.13 -20.42 18.73
CA ARG A 23 -3.24 -20.94 19.54
C ARG A 23 -3.10 -20.54 21.00
N PRO A 24 -4.16 -20.66 21.80
CA PRO A 24 -4.12 -20.40 23.24
C PRO A 24 -3.08 -21.24 24.00
N ASP A 25 -2.83 -22.46 23.54
CA ASP A 25 -1.80 -23.37 24.11
C ASP A 25 -0.36 -22.99 23.71
N GLY A 26 -0.20 -21.94 22.90
CA GLY A 26 1.09 -21.45 22.40
C GLY A 26 1.58 -22.14 21.12
N SER A 27 0.92 -23.21 20.65
CA SER A 27 1.28 -23.87 19.40
C SER A 27 0.99 -22.99 18.19
N LEU A 28 1.79 -23.16 17.12
CA LEU A 28 1.61 -22.43 15.87
C LEU A 28 0.85 -23.27 14.84
N GLY A 29 0.08 -22.59 14.01
CA GLY A 29 -0.52 -23.15 12.81
C GLY A 29 -0.28 -22.20 11.65
N THR A 30 -0.19 -22.71 10.43
CA THR A 30 -0.03 -21.93 9.21
C THR A 30 -1.13 -22.27 8.23
N ASP A 31 -1.53 -21.30 7.41
CA ASP A 31 -2.44 -21.49 6.28
C ASP A 31 -2.02 -20.56 5.14
N LYS A 32 -2.38 -20.92 3.92
CA LYS A 32 -2.12 -20.12 2.72
C LYS A 32 -3.36 -20.13 1.83
N LEU A 33 -3.81 -18.96 1.43
CA LEU A 33 -5.03 -18.77 0.64
C LEU A 33 -4.73 -17.88 -0.55
N LEU A 34 -5.53 -17.98 -1.62
CA LEU A 34 -5.55 -16.94 -2.65
C LEU A 34 -6.02 -15.63 -2.01
N SER A 35 -5.38 -14.51 -2.34
CA SER A 35 -5.80 -13.20 -1.82
C SER A 35 -7.20 -12.80 -2.30
N GLU A 36 -7.57 -13.26 -3.50
CA GLU A 36 -8.86 -13.02 -4.13
C GLU A 36 -9.45 -14.33 -4.63
N ASN A 37 -10.61 -14.71 -4.08
CA ASN A 37 -11.39 -15.87 -4.51
C ASN A 37 -12.88 -15.61 -4.21
N PRO A 38 -13.54 -14.69 -4.95
CA PRO A 38 -14.88 -14.20 -4.62
C PRO A 38 -15.96 -15.27 -4.67
N GLU A 39 -15.75 -16.36 -5.40
CA GLU A 39 -16.68 -17.51 -5.42
C GLU A 39 -16.65 -18.29 -4.11
N VAL A 40 -15.55 -18.21 -3.35
CA VAL A 40 -15.32 -19.01 -2.14
C VAL A 40 -15.35 -18.15 -0.88
N TYR A 41 -14.80 -16.94 -0.87
CA TYR A 41 -14.77 -16.01 0.28
C TYR A 41 -14.57 -14.57 -0.19
N GLU A 42 -15.00 -13.61 0.63
CA GLU A 42 -14.84 -12.19 0.37
C GLU A 42 -13.45 -11.65 0.71
N ASP A 43 -12.81 -12.21 1.74
CA ASP A 43 -11.50 -11.79 2.22
C ASP A 43 -10.73 -12.97 2.80
N ALA A 44 -9.50 -13.17 2.29
CA ALA A 44 -8.66 -14.31 2.67
C ALA A 44 -8.23 -14.28 4.14
N ALA A 45 -7.98 -13.10 4.71
CA ALA A 45 -7.58 -12.96 6.11
C ALA A 45 -8.72 -13.38 7.04
N LEU A 46 -9.95 -12.95 6.75
CA LEU A 46 -11.13 -13.31 7.53
C LEU A 46 -11.47 -14.79 7.38
N GLU A 47 -11.36 -15.34 6.19
CA GLU A 47 -11.57 -16.77 5.94
C GLU A 47 -10.58 -17.61 6.75
N ALA A 48 -9.30 -17.28 6.71
CA ALA A 48 -8.29 -18.00 7.48
C ALA A 48 -8.55 -17.93 8.99
N ILE A 49 -8.88 -16.77 9.53
CA ILE A 49 -9.23 -16.64 10.95
C ILE A 49 -10.42 -17.55 11.30
N ARG A 50 -11.48 -17.58 10.46
CA ARG A 50 -12.62 -18.46 10.69
C ARG A 50 -12.24 -19.93 10.66
N ARG A 51 -11.41 -20.36 9.72
CA ARG A 51 -10.90 -21.76 9.65
C ARG A 51 -10.17 -22.16 10.93
N PHE A 52 -9.24 -21.33 11.39
CA PHE A 52 -8.51 -21.61 12.65
C PHE A 52 -9.43 -21.67 13.88
N LEU A 53 -10.49 -20.86 13.90
CA LEU A 53 -11.45 -20.82 14.99
C LEU A 53 -12.57 -21.88 14.86
N GLY A 54 -12.64 -22.63 13.74
CA GLY A 54 -13.70 -23.61 13.48
C GLY A 54 -15.07 -22.97 13.26
N LEU A 55 -15.11 -21.77 12.67
CA LEU A 55 -16.35 -21.02 12.41
C LEU A 55 -16.81 -21.20 10.96
N SER A 56 -18.12 -21.20 10.74
CA SER A 56 -18.69 -21.10 9.40
C SER A 56 -18.57 -19.64 8.86
N ARG A 57 -18.73 -19.48 7.54
CA ARG A 57 -18.58 -18.17 6.87
C ARG A 57 -19.54 -17.09 7.39
N ASP A 58 -20.76 -17.48 7.71
CA ASP A 58 -21.79 -16.56 8.16
C ASP A 58 -21.67 -16.20 9.65
N GLN A 59 -20.79 -16.88 10.36
CA GLN A 59 -20.59 -16.61 11.77
C GLN A 59 -19.64 -15.41 11.96
N PRO A 60 -20.05 -14.42 12.79
CA PRO A 60 -19.16 -13.35 13.17
C PRO A 60 -18.00 -13.87 14.03
N ILE A 61 -16.83 -13.31 13.85
CA ILE A 61 -15.63 -13.71 14.61
C ILE A 61 -15.74 -13.13 16.04
N PRO A 62 -15.74 -13.94 17.10
CA PRO A 62 -15.84 -13.44 18.47
C PRO A 62 -14.57 -12.65 18.84
N ALA A 63 -14.69 -11.33 19.01
CA ALA A 63 -13.55 -10.47 19.36
C ALA A 63 -12.88 -10.91 20.68
N ALA A 64 -13.63 -11.51 21.61
CA ALA A 64 -13.10 -12.02 22.88
C ALA A 64 -12.08 -13.17 22.70
N ARG A 65 -12.18 -13.94 21.61
CA ARG A 65 -11.23 -15.02 21.28
C ARG A 65 -9.94 -14.53 20.63
N ILE A 66 -9.87 -13.24 20.27
CA ILE A 66 -8.72 -12.65 19.59
C ILE A 66 -7.88 -11.85 20.58
N GLY A 67 -6.59 -12.11 20.60
CA GLY A 67 -5.59 -11.33 21.30
C GLY A 67 -5.15 -10.15 20.44
N ARG A 68 -4.44 -10.42 19.34
CA ARG A 68 -3.94 -9.42 18.38
C ARG A 68 -3.96 -9.98 16.97
N ILE A 69 -4.18 -9.08 16.02
CA ILE A 69 -4.04 -9.35 14.58
C ILE A 69 -3.04 -8.34 14.02
N LYS A 70 -1.96 -8.83 13.44
CA LYS A 70 -0.93 -8.02 12.80
C LYS A 70 -0.94 -8.33 11.32
N MET A 71 -1.07 -7.29 10.48
CA MET A 71 -1.27 -7.45 9.05
C MET A 71 -0.23 -6.66 8.24
N GLY A 72 0.43 -7.34 7.31
CA GLY A 72 1.01 -6.75 6.11
C GLY A 72 -0.03 -6.70 5.01
N THR A 73 -0.02 -5.70 4.14
CA THR A 73 -0.98 -5.61 3.04
C THR A 73 -0.41 -4.88 1.83
N THR A 74 -0.75 -5.35 0.65
CA THR A 74 -0.44 -4.71 -0.64
C THR A 74 -1.60 -3.88 -1.19
N VAL A 75 -2.66 -3.65 -0.41
CA VAL A 75 -3.86 -2.89 -0.86
C VAL A 75 -3.48 -1.51 -1.38
N ALA A 76 -2.67 -0.74 -0.63
CA ALA A 76 -2.23 0.58 -1.05
C ALA A 76 -1.30 0.54 -2.27
N THR A 77 -0.37 -0.41 -2.29
CA THR A 77 0.56 -0.62 -3.42
C THR A 77 -0.21 -0.91 -4.70
N ASN A 78 -1.13 -1.87 -4.67
CA ASN A 78 -1.92 -2.27 -5.83
C ASN A 78 -2.82 -1.11 -6.30
N ALA A 79 -3.49 -0.41 -5.38
CA ALA A 79 -4.31 0.76 -5.73
C ALA A 79 -3.48 1.87 -6.40
N LEU A 80 -2.23 2.07 -5.98
CA LEU A 80 -1.32 3.04 -6.59
C LEU A 80 -0.86 2.59 -7.99
N LEU A 81 -0.44 1.33 -8.13
CA LEU A 81 0.04 0.75 -9.39
C LEU A 81 -1.07 0.71 -10.45
N GLU A 82 -2.27 0.31 -10.07
CA GLU A 82 -3.43 0.16 -10.95
C GLU A 82 -4.21 1.47 -11.14
N ARG A 83 -3.78 2.57 -10.52
CA ARG A 83 -4.47 3.87 -10.56
C ARG A 83 -5.93 3.80 -10.09
N LYS A 84 -6.21 2.98 -9.09
CA LYS A 84 -7.54 2.76 -8.51
C LYS A 84 -7.73 3.44 -7.14
N GLY A 85 -7.14 4.62 -6.95
CA GLY A 85 -7.33 5.42 -5.75
C GLY A 85 -8.62 6.24 -5.75
N ALA A 86 -8.90 6.94 -4.65
CA ALA A 86 -10.06 7.80 -4.54
C ALA A 86 -9.95 9.03 -5.46
N PRO A 87 -11.03 9.44 -6.16
CA PRO A 87 -11.04 10.67 -6.94
C PRO A 87 -10.70 11.88 -6.07
N THR A 88 -9.55 12.50 -6.35
CA THR A 88 -8.93 13.48 -5.48
C THR A 88 -8.89 14.87 -6.13
N VAL A 89 -9.18 15.92 -5.35
CA VAL A 89 -8.91 17.32 -5.69
C VAL A 89 -7.66 17.81 -4.97
N LEU A 90 -6.80 18.55 -5.70
CA LEU A 90 -5.71 19.32 -5.11
C LEU A 90 -6.19 20.75 -4.84
N VAL A 91 -6.05 21.24 -3.63
CA VAL A 91 -6.27 22.65 -3.24
C VAL A 91 -4.91 23.28 -2.96
N THR A 92 -4.57 24.33 -3.69
CA THR A 92 -3.31 25.05 -3.54
C THR A 92 -3.50 26.56 -3.60
N ASN A 93 -2.47 27.35 -3.29
CA ASN A 93 -2.57 28.81 -3.42
C ASN A 93 -2.68 29.24 -4.88
N ALA A 94 -3.40 30.33 -5.12
CA ALA A 94 -3.51 30.95 -6.42
C ALA A 94 -2.13 31.22 -7.06
N GLY A 95 -2.00 30.91 -8.36
CA GLY A 95 -0.75 30.98 -9.11
C GLY A 95 0.19 29.78 -8.93
N LEU A 96 -0.22 28.72 -8.21
CA LEU A 96 0.59 27.52 -7.98
C LEU A 96 -0.08 26.22 -8.48
N ALA A 97 -1.10 26.32 -9.33
CA ALA A 97 -1.85 25.17 -9.86
C ALA A 97 -0.95 24.12 -10.53
N ASP A 98 0.07 24.56 -11.24
CA ASP A 98 0.98 23.69 -11.98
C ASP A 98 2.19 23.20 -11.17
N GLN A 99 2.32 23.60 -9.91
CA GLN A 99 3.53 23.37 -9.11
C GLN A 99 3.88 21.88 -8.99
N LEU A 100 2.91 21.03 -8.72
CA LEU A 100 3.15 19.57 -8.60
C LEU A 100 3.33 18.90 -9.96
N ARG A 101 2.70 19.43 -11.01
CA ARG A 101 2.85 18.93 -12.37
C ARG A 101 4.24 19.25 -12.94
N ILE A 102 4.71 20.48 -12.76
CA ILE A 102 6.07 20.91 -13.16
C ILE A 102 7.11 20.21 -12.31
N ALA A 103 6.83 20.08 -11.02
CA ALA A 103 7.66 19.39 -10.03
C ALA A 103 9.14 19.84 -10.07
N TYR A 104 10.04 18.91 -10.33
CA TYR A 104 11.48 19.12 -10.44
C TYR A 104 11.95 19.20 -11.90
N GLN A 105 11.05 19.25 -12.85
CA GLN A 105 11.33 19.27 -14.30
C GLN A 105 12.10 18.05 -14.81
N ASN A 106 11.97 16.91 -14.10
CA ASN A 106 12.57 15.66 -14.53
C ASN A 106 11.88 15.18 -15.80
N ARG A 107 12.69 14.80 -16.80
CA ARG A 107 12.19 14.17 -18.03
C ARG A 107 12.20 12.66 -17.87
N PRO A 108 11.08 11.96 -18.12
CA PRO A 108 11.06 10.50 -18.11
C PRO A 108 12.07 9.91 -19.12
N GLU A 109 12.15 10.52 -20.30
CA GLU A 109 13.13 10.21 -21.34
C GLU A 109 13.91 11.45 -21.71
N LEU A 110 15.21 11.45 -21.45
CA LEU A 110 16.07 12.63 -21.62
C LEU A 110 16.11 13.15 -23.05
N PHE A 111 16.08 12.27 -24.04
CA PHE A 111 16.19 12.59 -25.47
C PHE A 111 14.86 12.54 -26.23
N ALA A 112 13.74 12.39 -25.54
CA ALA A 112 12.43 12.39 -26.17
C ALA A 112 12.18 13.73 -26.87
N ARG A 113 11.67 13.71 -28.12
CA ARG A 113 11.27 14.91 -28.85
C ARG A 113 9.97 15.50 -28.31
N GLU A 114 9.09 14.65 -27.82
CA GLU A 114 7.86 14.99 -27.13
C GLU A 114 7.96 14.55 -25.67
N ILE A 115 7.78 15.48 -24.73
CA ILE A 115 7.87 15.19 -23.31
C ILE A 115 6.46 14.87 -22.82
N VAL A 116 6.25 13.58 -22.50
CA VAL A 116 5.04 13.11 -21.83
C VAL A 116 5.27 13.16 -20.32
N LEU A 117 4.53 14.03 -19.63
CA LEU A 117 4.60 14.12 -18.17
C LEU A 117 3.85 12.95 -17.53
N PRO A 118 4.31 12.44 -16.37
CA PRO A 118 3.59 11.44 -15.62
C PRO A 118 2.17 11.90 -15.28
N GLU A 119 1.23 10.97 -15.34
CA GLU A 119 -0.14 11.21 -14.91
C GLU A 119 -0.20 11.60 -13.44
N GLN A 120 -1.00 12.61 -13.12
CA GLN A 120 -1.20 13.06 -11.75
C GLN A 120 -2.28 12.21 -11.06
N LEU A 121 -2.15 12.04 -9.74
CA LEU A 121 -3.14 11.30 -8.96
C LEU A 121 -4.39 12.14 -8.63
N TYR A 122 -4.32 13.45 -8.77
CA TYR A 122 -5.48 14.33 -8.60
C TYR A 122 -6.16 14.63 -9.94
N ALA A 123 -7.48 14.65 -9.92
CA ALA A 123 -8.29 14.88 -11.12
C ALA A 123 -8.54 16.38 -11.39
N ARG A 124 -8.51 17.22 -10.36
CA ARG A 124 -8.75 18.67 -10.47
C ARG A 124 -7.89 19.46 -9.50
N VAL A 125 -7.68 20.73 -9.81
CA VAL A 125 -7.00 21.70 -8.95
C VAL A 125 -7.96 22.84 -8.63
N ILE A 126 -8.01 23.24 -7.36
CA ILE A 126 -8.65 24.48 -6.89
C ILE A 126 -7.55 25.43 -6.46
N GLU A 127 -7.55 26.63 -7.00
CA GLU A 127 -6.68 27.72 -6.61
C GLU A 127 -7.37 28.59 -5.56
N ALA A 128 -6.97 28.41 -4.30
CA ALA A 128 -7.47 29.21 -3.19
C ALA A 128 -6.75 30.57 -3.15
N THR A 129 -7.51 31.65 -3.10
CA THR A 129 -6.95 32.94 -2.70
C THR A 129 -6.50 32.82 -1.25
N GLY A 130 -5.47 33.48 -0.90
CA GLY A 130 -4.91 33.38 0.42
C GLY A 130 -3.43 33.08 0.36
N ARG A 131 -2.63 33.88 1.02
CA ARG A 131 -1.18 33.75 0.98
C ARG A 131 -0.54 34.20 2.26
N VAL A 132 0.33 33.34 2.80
CA VAL A 132 1.18 33.66 3.94
C VAL A 132 2.62 33.75 3.45
N ARG A 133 3.34 34.76 3.89
CA ARG A 133 4.76 34.97 3.59
C ARG A 133 5.65 34.06 4.44
N ALA A 134 6.92 33.98 4.08
CA ALA A 134 7.90 33.17 4.77
C ALA A 134 8.13 33.59 6.24
N ASP A 135 7.90 34.86 6.56
CA ASP A 135 7.96 35.44 7.90
C ASP A 135 6.68 35.19 8.74
N GLY A 136 5.63 34.62 8.11
CA GLY A 136 4.33 34.36 8.75
C GLY A 136 3.31 35.47 8.58
N ALA A 137 3.66 36.60 7.94
CA ALA A 137 2.71 37.65 7.68
C ALA A 137 1.68 37.19 6.61
N GLU A 138 0.41 37.47 6.86
CA GLU A 138 -0.64 37.24 5.88
C GLU A 138 -0.55 38.34 4.81
N GLU A 139 -0.27 37.93 3.59
CA GLU A 139 -0.20 38.83 2.41
C GLU A 139 -1.58 38.99 1.78
N THR A 140 -2.35 37.92 1.73
CA THR A 140 -3.71 37.92 1.20
C THR A 140 -4.56 37.00 2.06
N PRO A 141 -5.74 37.43 2.53
CA PRO A 141 -6.64 36.59 3.30
C PRO A 141 -7.25 35.45 2.45
N LEU A 142 -7.63 34.37 3.08
CA LEU A 142 -8.36 33.28 2.45
C LEU A 142 -9.81 33.72 2.19
N ASP A 143 -10.25 33.67 0.92
CA ASP A 143 -11.66 33.78 0.58
C ASP A 143 -12.38 32.47 0.87
N GLU A 144 -12.88 32.35 2.11
CA GLU A 144 -13.53 31.13 2.58
C GLU A 144 -14.84 30.82 1.84
N ALA A 145 -15.57 31.87 1.42
CA ALA A 145 -16.86 31.68 0.73
C ALA A 145 -16.64 31.10 -0.67
N ARG A 146 -15.67 31.66 -1.41
CA ARG A 146 -15.27 31.13 -2.71
C ARG A 146 -14.73 29.73 -2.61
N LEU A 147 -13.79 29.46 -1.68
CA LEU A 147 -13.21 28.13 -1.49
C LEU A 147 -14.29 27.09 -1.17
N ARG A 148 -15.26 27.43 -0.33
CA ARG A 148 -16.40 26.56 -0.02
C ARG A 148 -17.20 26.23 -1.27
N GLY A 149 -17.59 27.24 -2.07
CA GLY A 149 -18.35 27.03 -3.30
C GLY A 149 -17.60 26.16 -4.32
N ASP A 150 -16.29 26.39 -4.48
CA ASP A 150 -15.45 25.59 -5.38
C ASP A 150 -15.35 24.12 -4.90
N LEU A 151 -15.19 23.90 -3.59
CA LEU A 151 -15.16 22.56 -3.00
C LEU A 151 -16.50 21.83 -3.13
N GLU A 152 -17.61 22.49 -2.86
CA GLU A 152 -18.97 21.94 -3.04
C GLU A 152 -19.22 21.55 -4.50
N ALA A 153 -18.78 22.37 -5.46
CA ALA A 153 -18.92 22.09 -6.89
C ALA A 153 -18.14 20.83 -7.31
N VAL A 154 -16.87 20.68 -6.87
CA VAL A 154 -16.09 19.49 -7.23
C VAL A 154 -16.56 18.26 -6.47
N ARG A 155 -17.08 18.42 -5.25
CA ARG A 155 -17.70 17.32 -4.49
C ARG A 155 -18.96 16.82 -5.21
N ALA A 156 -19.80 17.71 -5.71
CA ALA A 156 -20.99 17.36 -6.51
C ALA A 156 -20.59 16.67 -7.84
N ALA A 157 -19.40 16.95 -8.37
CA ALA A 157 -18.87 16.27 -9.55
C ALA A 157 -18.23 14.90 -9.25
N GLY A 158 -18.34 14.39 -8.01
CA GLY A 158 -17.92 13.04 -7.64
C GLY A 158 -16.50 12.93 -7.06
N LEU A 159 -15.83 14.03 -6.74
CA LEU A 159 -14.54 13.96 -6.05
C LEU A 159 -14.77 13.72 -4.55
N GLU A 160 -14.09 12.73 -4.00
CA GLU A 160 -14.35 12.23 -2.62
C GLU A 160 -13.26 12.60 -1.63
N SER A 161 -12.07 12.92 -2.15
CA SER A 161 -10.88 13.18 -1.35
C SER A 161 -10.27 14.53 -1.69
N ALA A 162 -9.73 15.24 -0.69
CA ALA A 162 -9.08 16.53 -0.85
C ALA A 162 -7.65 16.51 -0.30
N ALA A 163 -6.67 16.90 -1.12
CA ALA A 163 -5.30 17.17 -0.74
C ALA A 163 -5.09 18.70 -0.69
N ILE A 164 -4.71 19.24 0.46
CA ILE A 164 -4.55 20.69 0.65
C ILE A 164 -3.09 21.01 0.91
N VAL A 165 -2.49 21.84 0.05
CA VAL A 165 -1.06 22.12 0.04
C VAL A 165 -0.82 23.60 -0.18
N PHE A 166 -0.52 24.32 0.89
CA PHE A 166 -0.24 25.76 0.81
C PHE A 166 1.24 26.04 0.97
N ILE A 167 1.71 27.08 0.29
CA ILE A 167 3.08 27.57 0.43
C ILE A 167 3.32 27.96 1.90
N HIS A 168 4.47 27.63 2.44
CA HIS A 168 4.84 27.84 3.86
C HIS A 168 3.94 27.12 4.90
N GLY A 169 2.98 26.26 4.46
CA GLY A 169 2.12 25.49 5.36
C GLY A 169 2.88 24.62 6.36
N TYR A 170 4.08 24.15 6.03
CA TYR A 170 4.95 23.41 6.94
C TYR A 170 5.30 24.17 8.25
N ARG A 171 5.25 25.48 8.23
CA ARG A 171 5.59 26.36 9.37
C ARG A 171 4.42 27.22 9.82
N HIS A 172 3.69 27.80 8.85
CA HIS A 172 2.57 28.74 9.08
C HIS A 172 1.28 28.10 8.58
N HIS A 173 0.77 27.12 9.34
CA HIS A 173 -0.27 26.20 8.89
C HIS A 173 -1.71 26.65 9.15
N ALA A 174 -1.93 27.77 9.85
CA ALA A 174 -3.29 28.17 10.26
C ALA A 174 -4.27 28.30 9.08
N MET A 175 -3.84 28.96 7.98
CA MET A 175 -4.65 29.12 6.78
C MET A 175 -4.93 27.78 6.07
N GLU A 176 -3.92 26.89 5.98
CA GLU A 176 -4.08 25.54 5.42
C GLU A 176 -5.00 24.66 6.28
N ALA A 177 -4.88 24.75 7.59
CA ALA A 177 -5.77 24.06 8.53
C ALA A 177 -7.22 24.55 8.35
N ARG A 178 -7.42 25.87 8.22
CA ARG A 178 -8.74 26.46 7.97
C ARG A 178 -9.35 25.98 6.65
N ALA A 179 -8.55 25.88 5.58
CA ALA A 179 -8.99 25.30 4.31
C ALA A 179 -9.40 23.84 4.49
N GLY A 180 -8.69 23.09 5.33
CA GLY A 180 -9.05 21.71 5.71
C GLY A 180 -10.39 21.59 6.44
N GLU A 181 -10.70 22.52 7.34
CA GLU A 181 -12.00 22.59 8.02
C GLU A 181 -13.14 22.85 7.02
N ILE A 182 -12.91 23.79 6.08
CA ILE A 182 -13.89 24.10 5.03
C ILE A 182 -14.15 22.87 4.15
N ALA A 183 -13.10 22.14 3.75
CA ALA A 183 -13.25 20.94 2.96
C ALA A 183 -14.05 19.84 3.71
N ARG A 184 -13.78 19.63 5.00
CA ARG A 184 -14.59 18.70 5.82
C ARG A 184 -16.05 19.15 5.92
N ALA A 185 -16.29 20.45 6.11
CA ALA A 185 -17.63 21.01 6.14
C ALA A 185 -18.38 20.91 4.80
N ALA A 186 -17.64 20.91 3.67
CA ALA A 186 -18.18 20.66 2.33
C ALA A 186 -18.46 19.15 2.05
N GLY A 187 -18.21 18.27 3.02
CA GLY A 187 -18.60 16.85 2.95
C GLY A 187 -17.53 15.93 2.33
N PHE A 188 -16.26 16.34 2.27
CA PHE A 188 -15.19 15.42 1.88
C PHE A 188 -14.93 14.41 2.99
N ALA A 189 -14.99 13.13 2.64
CA ALA A 189 -14.75 12.03 3.58
C ALA A 189 -13.26 11.94 3.98
N GLN A 190 -12.36 12.24 3.04
CA GLN A 190 -10.91 12.31 3.27
C GLN A 190 -10.40 13.71 3.00
N VAL A 191 -9.72 14.29 3.98
CA VAL A 191 -9.05 15.59 3.86
C VAL A 191 -7.63 15.47 4.41
N SER A 192 -6.66 15.43 3.51
CA SER A 192 -5.24 15.42 3.83
C SER A 192 -4.67 16.82 3.73
N VAL A 193 -4.15 17.35 4.84
CA VAL A 193 -3.52 18.68 4.90
C VAL A 193 -2.00 18.52 5.02
N SER A 194 -1.24 19.28 4.22
CA SER A 194 0.17 19.00 4.01
C SER A 194 1.04 19.15 5.27
N HIS A 195 0.69 20.06 6.16
CA HIS A 195 1.42 20.24 7.42
C HIS A 195 1.24 19.08 8.42
N ALA A 196 0.16 18.31 8.30
CA ALA A 196 -0.06 17.13 9.14
C ALA A 196 0.49 15.86 8.47
N VAL A 197 0.39 15.75 7.16
CA VAL A 197 0.83 14.56 6.40
C VAL A 197 2.35 14.49 6.29
N SER A 198 3.00 15.60 5.92
CA SER A 198 4.44 15.67 5.67
C SER A 198 4.97 17.09 5.94
N PRO A 199 5.26 17.45 7.19
CA PRO A 199 5.61 18.83 7.58
C PRO A 199 7.03 19.24 7.13
N LEU A 200 7.35 19.01 5.86
CA LEU A 200 8.63 19.31 5.24
C LEU A 200 8.58 20.63 4.45
N MET A 201 9.70 21.35 4.42
CA MET A 201 9.77 22.67 3.80
C MET A 201 9.42 22.67 2.30
N LYS A 202 9.94 21.71 1.53
CA LYS A 202 9.80 21.68 0.07
C LYS A 202 8.37 21.38 -0.34
N MET A 203 7.72 22.36 -1.01
CA MET A 203 6.31 22.28 -1.39
C MET A 203 6.00 21.10 -2.31
N VAL A 204 6.84 20.81 -3.30
CA VAL A 204 6.60 19.73 -4.27
C VAL A 204 6.55 18.38 -3.56
N SER A 205 7.60 18.01 -2.82
CA SER A 205 7.65 16.71 -2.13
C SER A 205 6.57 16.57 -1.05
N ARG A 206 6.28 17.66 -0.32
CA ARG A 206 5.17 17.70 0.64
C ARG A 206 3.82 17.52 -0.06
N GLY A 207 3.63 18.20 -1.17
CA GLY A 207 2.40 18.14 -1.97
C GLY A 207 2.17 16.77 -2.58
N ASP A 208 3.18 16.18 -3.22
CA ASP A 208 3.09 14.84 -3.78
C ASP A 208 2.69 13.82 -2.72
N THR A 209 3.33 13.86 -1.54
CA THR A 209 3.02 12.97 -0.42
C THR A 209 1.61 13.19 0.12
N THR A 210 1.14 14.43 0.18
CA THR A 210 -0.22 14.77 0.61
C THR A 210 -1.27 14.27 -0.38
N VAL A 211 -0.99 14.36 -1.68
CA VAL A 211 -1.86 13.81 -2.73
C VAL A 211 -1.93 12.29 -2.63
N VAL A 212 -0.78 11.62 -2.45
CA VAL A 212 -0.74 10.17 -2.25
C VAL A 212 -1.55 9.74 -1.02
N ASP A 213 -1.43 10.46 0.08
CA ASP A 213 -2.20 10.19 1.29
C ASP A 213 -3.70 10.36 1.05
N ALA A 214 -4.12 11.45 0.44
CA ALA A 214 -5.52 11.71 0.10
C ALA A 214 -6.09 10.64 -0.85
N TYR A 215 -5.28 10.18 -1.80
CA TYR A 215 -5.64 9.21 -2.82
C TYR A 215 -5.81 7.78 -2.27
N LEU A 216 -4.95 7.36 -1.32
CA LEU A 216 -4.90 5.99 -0.82
C LEU A 216 -5.64 5.76 0.50
N SER A 217 -5.73 6.76 1.37
CA SER A 217 -6.34 6.60 2.70
C SER A 217 -7.79 6.13 2.68
N PRO A 218 -8.69 6.56 1.76
CA PRO A 218 -10.05 6.06 1.71
C PRO A 218 -10.15 4.56 1.46
N ILE A 219 -9.29 4.03 0.58
CA ILE A 219 -9.27 2.59 0.25
C ILE A 219 -8.81 1.77 1.45
N LEU A 220 -7.78 2.26 2.15
CA LEU A 220 -7.30 1.62 3.36
C LEU A 220 -8.35 1.67 4.47
N ALA A 221 -9.01 2.80 4.65
CA ALA A 221 -10.10 2.94 5.64
C ALA A 221 -11.24 1.95 5.34
N ALA A 222 -11.66 1.84 4.09
CA ALA A 222 -12.69 0.88 3.67
C ALA A 222 -12.23 -0.57 3.92
N TYR A 223 -10.96 -0.89 3.68
CA TYR A 223 -10.40 -2.20 3.99
C TYR A 223 -10.41 -2.50 5.48
N VAL A 224 -9.93 -1.55 6.31
CA VAL A 224 -9.94 -1.68 7.78
C VAL A 224 -11.36 -1.85 8.31
N GLU A 225 -12.32 -1.06 7.81
CA GLU A 225 -13.73 -1.17 8.20
C GLU A 225 -14.32 -2.55 7.86
N ARG A 226 -14.04 -3.06 6.67
CA ARG A 226 -14.50 -4.39 6.25
C ARG A 226 -13.93 -5.48 7.17
N ILE A 227 -12.65 -5.41 7.50
CA ILE A 227 -12.04 -6.36 8.45
C ILE A 227 -12.70 -6.21 9.83
N ALA A 228 -12.87 -4.99 10.34
CA ALA A 228 -13.45 -4.76 11.67
C ALA A 228 -14.91 -5.19 11.76
N ALA A 229 -15.71 -5.01 10.70
CA ALA A 229 -17.13 -5.37 10.65
C ALA A 229 -17.40 -6.88 10.76
N ALA A 230 -16.41 -7.71 10.44
CA ALA A 230 -16.54 -9.18 10.55
C ALA A 230 -16.51 -9.70 12.00
N PHE A 231 -16.19 -8.84 12.97
CA PHE A 231 -16.07 -9.22 14.37
C PHE A 231 -17.33 -8.89 15.17
N ALA A 232 -17.75 -9.85 16.02
CA ALA A 232 -18.73 -9.59 17.06
C ALA A 232 -18.04 -8.91 18.24
N GLY A 233 -18.36 -7.64 18.46
CA GLY A 233 -17.76 -6.80 19.48
C GLY A 233 -16.61 -5.94 18.96
N GLU A 234 -16.02 -5.13 19.85
CA GLU A 234 -14.95 -4.18 19.48
C GLU A 234 -13.63 -4.91 19.25
N ALA A 235 -13.17 -4.93 18.01
CA ALA A 235 -11.93 -5.56 17.62
C ALA A 235 -10.89 -4.60 17.02
N ARG A 236 -11.27 -3.36 16.69
CA ARG A 236 -10.36 -2.40 16.01
C ARG A 236 -9.06 -2.18 16.77
N HIS A 237 -9.11 -2.09 18.09
CA HIS A 237 -7.92 -1.92 18.93
C HIS A 237 -6.97 -3.14 18.93
N LYS A 238 -7.40 -4.26 18.35
CA LYS A 238 -6.61 -5.50 18.19
C LYS A 238 -5.95 -5.60 16.83
N LEU A 239 -6.38 -4.76 15.87
CA LEU A 239 -5.85 -4.73 14.51
C LEU A 239 -4.65 -3.79 14.45
N MET A 240 -3.52 -4.31 14.03
CA MET A 240 -2.29 -3.56 13.79
C MET A 240 -1.83 -3.79 12.36
N PHE A 241 -1.43 -2.73 11.69
CA PHE A 241 -0.94 -2.79 10.32
C PHE A 241 0.55 -2.45 10.25
N MET A 242 1.26 -3.16 9.39
CA MET A 242 2.64 -2.89 9.06
C MET A 242 2.72 -1.62 8.24
N GLN A 243 3.59 -0.71 8.64
CA GLN A 243 3.91 0.50 7.87
C GLN A 243 5.14 0.27 6.98
N SER A 244 5.28 1.10 5.95
CA SER A 244 6.43 1.07 5.03
C SER A 244 7.79 1.26 5.73
N ASN A 245 7.81 1.84 6.91
CA ASN A 245 9.02 2.02 7.74
C ASN A 245 9.39 0.80 8.60
N GLY A 246 8.60 -0.29 8.54
CA GLY A 246 8.77 -1.52 9.31
C GLY A 246 8.18 -1.47 10.72
N GLY A 247 7.51 -0.40 11.09
CA GLY A 247 6.75 -0.31 12.34
C GLY A 247 5.33 -0.86 12.20
N LEU A 248 4.73 -1.23 13.32
CA LEU A 248 3.31 -1.56 13.40
C LEU A 248 2.54 -0.36 13.95
N THR A 249 1.41 -0.05 13.34
CA THR A 249 0.48 0.98 13.81
C THR A 249 -0.90 0.42 14.08
N ASP A 250 -1.64 1.06 14.98
CA ASP A 250 -3.06 0.78 15.20
C ASP A 250 -3.86 1.08 13.91
N ALA A 251 -4.86 0.25 13.61
CA ALA A 251 -5.69 0.39 12.43
C ALA A 251 -6.30 1.80 12.24
N ARG A 252 -6.59 2.50 13.35
CA ARG A 252 -7.16 3.86 13.34
C ARG A 252 -6.16 4.94 12.89
N LEU A 253 -4.87 4.65 12.95
CA LEU A 253 -3.77 5.57 12.60
C LEU A 253 -3.09 5.17 11.28
N PHE A 254 -3.59 4.15 10.60
CA PHE A 254 -3.01 3.64 9.35
C PHE A 254 -3.38 4.55 8.19
N GLN A 255 -2.39 5.25 7.62
CA GLN A 255 -2.54 6.27 6.58
C GLN A 255 -1.97 5.81 5.24
N GLY A 256 -2.50 6.39 4.15
CA GLY A 256 -2.14 6.03 2.79
C GLY A 256 -0.64 6.15 2.49
N LYS A 257 -0.01 7.24 2.92
CA LYS A 257 1.43 7.48 2.72
C LYS A 257 2.34 6.45 3.41
N ASP A 258 1.87 5.83 4.49
CA ASP A 258 2.65 4.90 5.32
C ASP A 258 2.44 3.42 4.91
N ALA A 259 1.51 3.15 4.00
CA ALA A 259 1.05 1.81 3.66
C ALA A 259 1.64 1.22 2.38
N ILE A 260 2.35 2.02 1.59
CA ILE A 260 2.70 1.69 0.19
C ILE A 260 3.62 0.47 0.08
N LEU A 261 4.58 0.29 0.99
CA LEU A 261 5.50 -0.85 1.03
C LEU A 261 5.27 -1.73 2.27
N SER A 262 4.02 -1.85 2.72
CA SER A 262 3.65 -2.56 3.96
C SER A 262 4.09 -4.03 3.96
N GLY A 263 3.77 -4.81 2.93
CA GLY A 263 4.16 -6.21 2.79
C GLY A 263 5.68 -6.40 2.74
N PRO A 264 6.39 -5.78 1.76
CA PRO A 264 7.85 -5.85 1.66
C PRO A 264 8.59 -5.41 2.94
N ALA A 265 8.11 -4.37 3.63
CA ALA A 265 8.68 -3.93 4.91
C ALA A 265 8.56 -5.01 5.99
N GLY A 266 7.44 -5.74 6.03
CA GLY A 266 7.27 -6.91 6.88
C GLY A 266 8.29 -8.00 6.57
N GLY A 267 8.56 -8.26 5.29
CA GLY A 267 9.59 -9.19 4.80
C GLY A 267 10.99 -8.83 5.32
N VAL A 268 11.37 -7.54 5.24
CA VAL A 268 12.67 -7.07 5.79
C VAL A 268 12.77 -7.30 7.30
N VAL A 269 11.72 -6.98 8.04
CA VAL A 269 11.67 -7.22 9.50
C VAL A 269 11.78 -8.70 9.82
N GLY A 270 11.06 -9.54 9.07
CA GLY A 270 11.09 -11.00 9.21
C GLY A 270 12.47 -11.57 8.90
N ALA A 271 13.08 -11.19 7.78
CA ALA A 271 14.42 -11.61 7.39
C ALA A 271 15.46 -11.26 8.46
N ALA A 272 15.47 -10.03 8.96
CA ALA A 272 16.39 -9.61 10.02
C ALA A 272 16.16 -10.36 11.34
N ALA A 273 14.90 -10.61 11.71
CA ALA A 273 14.58 -11.32 12.96
C ALA A 273 15.00 -12.80 12.91
N THR A 274 14.67 -13.51 11.83
CA THR A 274 15.01 -14.92 11.67
C THR A 274 16.51 -15.14 11.53
N SER A 275 17.21 -14.25 10.79
CA SER A 275 18.65 -14.33 10.64
C SER A 275 19.40 -14.11 11.95
N ARG A 276 18.93 -13.20 12.81
CA ARG A 276 19.50 -13.03 14.16
C ARG A 276 19.33 -14.27 15.04
N ILE A 277 18.20 -14.97 14.92
CA ILE A 277 17.99 -16.26 15.62
C ILE A 277 19.02 -17.28 15.12
N ALA A 278 19.37 -17.26 13.83
CA ALA A 278 20.38 -18.13 13.23
C ALA A 278 21.85 -17.65 13.48
N GLY A 279 22.04 -16.51 14.16
CA GLY A 279 23.36 -15.98 14.51
C GLY A 279 23.99 -15.08 13.44
N PHE A 280 23.22 -14.60 12.46
CA PHE A 280 23.69 -13.70 11.40
C PHE A 280 23.20 -12.27 11.64
N GLU A 281 24.13 -11.31 11.65
CA GLU A 281 23.84 -9.89 11.81
C GLU A 281 23.95 -9.10 10.50
N HIS A 282 24.59 -9.66 9.48
CA HIS A 282 24.76 -9.08 8.15
C HIS A 282 24.12 -9.99 7.12
N ILE A 283 23.06 -9.52 6.47
CA ILE A 283 22.31 -10.32 5.51
C ILE A 283 21.86 -9.50 4.30
N ILE A 284 21.64 -10.19 3.21
CA ILE A 284 20.85 -9.75 2.08
C ILE A 284 19.55 -10.56 2.11
N GLY A 285 18.41 -9.88 2.25
CA GLY A 285 17.10 -10.48 2.05
C GLY A 285 16.79 -10.54 0.56
N PHE A 286 16.25 -11.66 0.09
CA PHE A 286 15.87 -11.89 -1.30
C PHE A 286 14.53 -12.60 -1.32
N ASP A 287 13.48 -11.85 -1.62
CA ASP A 287 12.09 -12.33 -1.67
C ASP A 287 11.59 -12.34 -3.10
N MET A 288 11.55 -13.51 -3.72
CA MET A 288 11.07 -13.69 -5.09
C MET A 288 9.62 -14.17 -5.08
N GLY A 289 8.71 -13.24 -5.30
CA GLY A 289 7.29 -13.53 -5.49
C GLY A 289 6.96 -14.00 -6.92
N GLY A 290 5.67 -14.00 -7.24
CA GLY A 290 5.20 -14.36 -8.60
C GLY A 290 5.51 -13.28 -9.64
N THR A 291 5.48 -12.01 -9.27
CA THR A 291 5.55 -10.87 -10.19
C THR A 291 6.86 -10.08 -10.06
N SER A 292 7.40 -9.95 -8.86
CA SER A 292 8.58 -9.16 -8.55
C SER A 292 9.49 -9.86 -7.56
N THR A 293 10.69 -9.36 -7.45
CA THR A 293 11.68 -9.77 -6.44
C THR A 293 12.08 -8.55 -5.64
N ASP A 294 11.92 -8.63 -4.33
CA ASP A 294 12.32 -7.60 -3.39
C ASP A 294 13.66 -7.97 -2.75
N VAL A 295 14.61 -7.04 -2.82
CA VAL A 295 15.95 -7.21 -2.25
C VAL A 295 16.17 -6.16 -1.20
N CYS A 296 16.64 -6.56 -0.03
CA CYS A 296 17.01 -5.65 1.05
C CYS A 296 18.36 -6.03 1.67
N HIS A 297 18.99 -5.05 2.31
CA HIS A 297 20.20 -5.23 3.07
C HIS A 297 19.93 -4.93 4.56
N TYR A 298 20.53 -5.73 5.44
CA TYR A 298 20.52 -5.50 6.88
C TYR A 298 21.90 -5.76 7.47
N ALA A 299 22.43 -4.79 8.21
CA ALA A 299 23.73 -4.87 8.87
C ALA A 299 23.67 -4.32 10.31
N GLY A 300 22.83 -4.97 11.15
CA GLY A 300 22.60 -4.57 12.53
C GLY A 300 21.55 -3.45 12.69
N ALA A 301 21.25 -2.70 11.63
CA ALA A 301 20.21 -1.66 11.60
C ALA A 301 19.38 -1.74 10.32
N PHE A 302 18.12 -1.34 10.38
CA PHE A 302 17.28 -1.22 9.19
C PHE A 302 17.67 0.01 8.38
N GLU A 303 17.94 -0.18 7.09
CA GLU A 303 18.13 0.91 6.15
C GLU A 303 16.79 1.53 5.78
N ARG A 304 16.72 2.86 5.77
CA ARG A 304 15.51 3.62 5.47
C ARG A 304 15.82 4.78 4.55
N VAL A 305 14.89 5.01 3.63
CA VAL A 305 14.90 6.16 2.73
C VAL A 305 13.70 7.05 3.01
N LEU A 306 13.86 8.35 2.79
CA LEU A 306 12.77 9.33 2.92
C LEU A 306 12.10 9.63 1.59
N ASN A 307 12.88 9.64 0.50
CA ASN A 307 12.41 9.99 -0.82
C ASN A 307 12.40 8.75 -1.71
N THR A 308 11.23 8.35 -2.15
CA THR A 308 11.03 7.17 -3.00
C THR A 308 10.15 7.55 -4.19
N SER A 309 10.34 6.86 -5.30
CA SER A 309 9.44 6.93 -6.45
C SER A 309 8.90 5.54 -6.76
N ILE A 310 7.58 5.40 -6.73
CA ILE A 310 6.89 4.14 -6.99
C ILE A 310 5.98 4.34 -8.19
N SER A 311 6.26 3.63 -9.28
CA SER A 311 5.52 3.79 -10.55
C SER A 311 5.37 5.24 -11.01
N GLY A 312 6.46 6.02 -10.90
CA GLY A 312 6.50 7.43 -11.27
C GLY A 312 5.88 8.40 -10.25
N VAL A 313 5.30 7.89 -9.17
CA VAL A 313 4.74 8.69 -8.08
C VAL A 313 5.80 8.92 -7.00
N ARG A 314 6.09 10.18 -6.72
CA ARG A 314 7.04 10.58 -5.67
C ARG A 314 6.37 10.58 -4.31
N VAL A 315 7.06 10.00 -3.33
CA VAL A 315 6.60 9.98 -1.94
C VAL A 315 7.76 10.36 -1.03
N THR A 316 7.51 11.22 -0.07
CA THR A 316 8.47 11.60 0.97
C THR A 316 7.92 11.19 2.34
N ALA A 317 8.19 9.95 2.69
CA ALA A 317 7.86 9.34 3.97
C ALA A 317 8.95 8.34 4.35
N PRO A 318 9.18 8.06 5.64
CA PRO A 318 10.11 7.01 6.04
C PRO A 318 9.67 5.65 5.50
N MET A 319 10.50 5.02 4.68
CA MET A 319 10.27 3.68 4.13
C MET A 319 11.51 2.83 4.30
N MET A 320 11.34 1.51 4.41
CA MET A 320 12.46 0.58 4.29
C MET A 320 13.11 0.75 2.92
N ASP A 321 14.44 0.70 2.88
CA ASP A 321 15.18 0.70 1.62
C ASP A 321 15.10 -0.69 0.98
N ILE A 322 14.22 -0.82 0.00
CA ILE A 322 13.92 -2.07 -0.69
C ILE A 322 14.09 -1.84 -2.18
N HIS A 323 14.94 -2.65 -2.78
CA HIS A 323 15.13 -2.63 -4.22
C HIS A 323 14.25 -3.69 -4.87
N THR A 324 13.22 -3.25 -5.61
CA THR A 324 12.29 -4.14 -6.31
C THR A 324 12.67 -4.28 -7.77
N VAL A 325 12.81 -5.52 -8.22
CA VAL A 325 13.05 -5.88 -9.62
C VAL A 325 11.78 -6.53 -10.17
N ALA A 326 11.32 -6.08 -11.35
CA ALA A 326 10.17 -6.65 -12.05
C ALA A 326 10.53 -8.01 -12.69
N ALA A 327 10.92 -8.97 -11.87
CA ALA A 327 11.22 -10.34 -12.26
C ALA A 327 10.78 -11.28 -11.15
N GLY A 328 9.94 -12.24 -11.46
CA GLY A 328 9.37 -13.19 -10.50
C GLY A 328 9.12 -14.56 -11.11
N GLY A 329 8.50 -15.44 -10.35
CA GLY A 329 8.18 -16.81 -10.80
C GLY A 329 7.25 -16.85 -12.01
N GLY A 330 6.39 -15.83 -12.18
CA GLY A 330 5.50 -15.70 -13.34
C GLY A 330 6.15 -15.09 -14.57
N SER A 331 7.42 -14.66 -14.54
CA SER A 331 8.10 -14.10 -15.70
C SER A 331 8.13 -15.11 -16.84
N ILE A 332 7.59 -14.70 -18.01
CA ILE A 332 7.38 -15.59 -19.16
C ILE A 332 8.71 -15.88 -19.83
N LEU A 333 8.93 -17.17 -20.13
CA LEU A 333 10.08 -17.66 -20.90
C LEU A 333 9.71 -17.71 -22.36
N HIS A 334 10.49 -17.06 -23.23
CA HIS A 334 10.25 -17.08 -24.67
C HIS A 334 11.55 -17.05 -25.46
N PHE A 335 11.47 -17.49 -26.72
CA PHE A 335 12.57 -17.42 -27.66
C PHE A 335 12.33 -16.25 -28.64
N ASP A 336 13.28 -15.30 -28.69
CA ASP A 336 13.15 -14.09 -29.52
C ASP A 336 13.63 -14.27 -30.98
N GLY A 337 13.88 -15.54 -31.37
CA GLY A 337 14.45 -15.89 -32.67
C GLY A 337 15.96 -16.06 -32.67
N THR A 338 16.65 -15.59 -31.61
CA THR A 338 18.10 -15.65 -31.49
C THR A 338 18.53 -16.30 -30.17
N ARG A 339 17.81 -16.02 -29.10
CA ARG A 339 18.13 -16.50 -27.74
C ARG A 339 16.88 -16.66 -26.88
N LEU A 340 17.01 -17.44 -25.81
CA LEU A 340 15.99 -17.52 -24.76
C LEU A 340 15.99 -16.24 -23.92
N ARG A 341 14.81 -15.73 -23.64
CA ARG A 341 14.55 -14.55 -22.83
C ARG A 341 13.63 -14.87 -21.67
N VAL A 342 13.74 -14.06 -20.61
CA VAL A 342 12.87 -14.09 -19.43
C VAL A 342 12.25 -12.71 -19.29
N GLY A 343 10.92 -12.65 -19.25
CA GLY A 343 10.21 -11.37 -19.17
C GLY A 343 10.38 -10.50 -20.45
N PRO A 344 9.94 -9.22 -20.38
CA PRO A 344 9.42 -8.53 -19.19
C PRO A 344 7.99 -8.94 -18.78
N ASP A 345 7.27 -9.67 -19.67
CA ASP A 345 5.90 -10.07 -19.42
C ASP A 345 5.80 -11.13 -18.31
N SER A 346 4.69 -11.09 -17.57
CA SER A 346 4.39 -12.01 -16.49
C SER A 346 3.08 -12.75 -16.74
N ALA A 347 3.04 -14.04 -16.43
CA ALA A 347 1.83 -14.85 -16.47
C ALA A 347 0.80 -14.46 -15.41
N GLY A 348 1.19 -13.62 -14.44
CA GLY A 348 0.33 -13.21 -13.34
C GLY A 348 -0.11 -14.37 -12.45
N ALA A 349 -1.28 -14.22 -11.83
CA ALA A 349 -1.94 -15.25 -11.04
C ALA A 349 -2.98 -16.04 -11.86
N ASP A 350 -3.56 -15.41 -12.88
CA ASP A 350 -4.53 -15.98 -13.81
C ASP A 350 -4.15 -15.61 -15.25
N PRO A 351 -3.87 -16.59 -16.12
CA PRO A 351 -3.87 -18.04 -15.90
C PRO A 351 -2.72 -18.57 -15.04
N GLY A 352 -1.68 -17.76 -14.75
CA GLY A 352 -0.49 -18.17 -14.05
C GLY A 352 0.50 -18.97 -14.90
N PRO A 353 1.60 -19.49 -14.30
CA PRO A 353 2.52 -20.43 -14.92
C PRO A 353 1.83 -21.68 -15.48
N ALA A 354 2.43 -22.34 -16.45
CA ALA A 354 1.88 -23.54 -17.08
C ALA A 354 1.59 -24.66 -16.07
N CYS A 355 2.44 -24.81 -15.05
CA CYS A 355 2.28 -25.82 -13.98
C CYS A 355 1.04 -25.61 -13.09
N TYR A 356 0.34 -24.48 -13.20
CA TYR A 356 -0.94 -24.28 -12.50
C TYR A 356 -2.12 -24.99 -13.20
N GLY A 357 -1.89 -25.63 -14.35
CA GLY A 357 -2.92 -26.41 -15.06
C GLY A 357 -4.05 -25.56 -15.68
N ARG A 358 -3.91 -24.22 -15.75
CA ARG A 358 -4.94 -23.27 -16.21
C ARG A 358 -4.69 -22.73 -17.62
N GLY A 359 -3.83 -23.39 -18.40
CA GLY A 359 -3.51 -22.98 -19.78
C GLY A 359 -2.56 -21.77 -19.86
N GLY A 360 -1.81 -21.50 -18.82
CA GLY A 360 -0.82 -20.42 -18.79
C GLY A 360 0.42 -20.71 -19.63
N PRO A 361 1.25 -19.66 -19.89
CA PRO A 361 2.50 -19.78 -20.62
C PRO A 361 3.61 -20.39 -19.76
N LEU A 362 4.68 -20.84 -20.44
CA LEU A 362 5.90 -21.28 -19.77
C LEU A 362 6.55 -20.10 -19.03
N ALA A 363 6.78 -20.27 -17.72
CA ALA A 363 7.31 -19.24 -16.83
C ALA A 363 8.50 -19.76 -15.99
N VAL A 364 9.12 -18.89 -15.23
CA VAL A 364 10.24 -19.25 -14.33
C VAL A 364 9.83 -20.30 -13.29
N THR A 365 8.60 -20.25 -12.79
CA THR A 365 8.05 -21.26 -11.87
C THR A 365 8.12 -22.65 -12.49
N ASP A 366 7.73 -22.82 -13.74
CA ASP A 366 7.78 -24.09 -14.45
C ASP A 366 9.21 -24.63 -14.56
N ALA A 367 10.15 -23.75 -14.90
CA ALA A 367 11.57 -24.12 -14.93
C ALA A 367 12.09 -24.54 -13.53
N ASN A 368 11.64 -23.89 -12.48
CA ASN A 368 12.00 -24.25 -11.11
C ASN A 368 11.39 -25.61 -10.68
N VAL A 369 10.18 -25.92 -11.12
CA VAL A 369 9.57 -27.25 -10.92
C VAL A 369 10.36 -28.33 -11.65
N VAL A 370 10.62 -28.15 -12.96
CA VAL A 370 11.35 -29.13 -13.79
C VAL A 370 12.77 -29.38 -13.28
N THR A 371 13.42 -28.35 -12.77
CA THR A 371 14.80 -28.46 -12.20
C THR A 371 14.82 -28.94 -10.75
N GLY A 372 13.65 -29.23 -10.14
CA GLY A 372 13.52 -29.70 -8.76
C GLY A 372 13.83 -28.65 -7.69
N ARG A 373 13.89 -27.37 -8.05
CA ARG A 373 14.03 -26.24 -7.09
C ARG A 373 12.73 -25.97 -6.34
N LEU A 374 11.59 -26.18 -7.00
CA LEU A 374 10.27 -26.23 -6.40
C LEU A 374 9.78 -27.68 -6.42
N ARG A 375 9.19 -28.10 -5.33
CA ARG A 375 8.70 -29.46 -5.13
C ARG A 375 7.19 -29.48 -5.19
N PRO A 376 6.58 -30.11 -6.24
CA PRO A 376 5.14 -30.10 -6.45
C PRO A 376 4.34 -30.66 -5.26
N GLU A 377 4.89 -31.65 -4.54
CA GLU A 377 4.24 -32.25 -3.38
C GLU A 377 3.98 -31.28 -2.21
N PHE A 378 4.62 -30.10 -2.23
CA PHE A 378 4.41 -29.05 -1.24
C PHE A 378 3.59 -27.87 -1.78
N PHE A 379 3.13 -27.93 -3.01
CA PHE A 379 2.23 -26.90 -3.52
C PHE A 379 0.91 -26.97 -2.76
N PRO A 380 0.40 -25.82 -2.30
CA PRO A 380 -0.92 -25.78 -1.70
C PRO A 380 -1.95 -26.12 -2.79
N ALA A 381 -2.81 -27.12 -2.54
CA ALA A 381 -3.89 -27.53 -3.44
C ALA A 381 -5.00 -26.44 -3.53
N ILE A 382 -4.64 -25.26 -3.99
CA ILE A 382 -5.49 -24.05 -4.00
C ILE A 382 -6.46 -24.06 -5.17
N PHE A 383 -6.06 -24.70 -6.27
CA PHE A 383 -6.86 -24.78 -7.50
C PHE A 383 -7.75 -26.04 -7.56
N GLY A 384 -7.78 -26.84 -6.48
CA GLY A 384 -8.53 -28.06 -6.36
C GLY A 384 -7.67 -29.34 -6.60
N PRO A 385 -8.21 -30.51 -6.24
CA PRO A 385 -7.44 -31.77 -6.27
C PRO A 385 -7.07 -32.26 -7.69
N GLU A 386 -7.64 -31.69 -8.74
CA GLU A 386 -7.38 -32.07 -10.14
C GLU A 386 -6.57 -31.02 -10.91
N ALA A 387 -6.14 -29.94 -10.25
CA ALA A 387 -5.44 -28.82 -10.89
C ALA A 387 -3.90 -28.88 -10.75
N ASP A 388 -3.37 -29.97 -10.18
CA ASP A 388 -1.93 -30.21 -10.01
C ASP A 388 -1.33 -31.05 -11.13
#